data_fd873eab03d820928708a68c5beaf58d
#
_entry.id   fd873eab03d820928708a68c5beaf58d
#
_cell.length_a   1.000
_cell.length_b   1.000
_cell.length_c   1.000
_cell.angle_alpha   90.00
_cell.angle_beta   90.00
_cell.angle_gamma   90.00
#
_symmetry.space_group_name_H-M   'P 1'
#
loop_
_entity.id
_entity.type
_entity.pdbx_description
1 polymer ?
#
loop_
_entity_poly.entity_id
_entity_poly.type
_entity_poly.pdbx_seq_one_letter_code
_entity_poly.pdbx_strand_id
1 'polypeptide(L)'
;RNLQDYVRLSFTTEHPMMYVAMKDGRISNPVILRIDPSVVYLQHTMYADMNATTTKRTPNIGKSLEDFKKIHFSTVKAHKHFDLDENERPYFQAEVMVMTFIPKKYIINLDTF
;
A
#
# COMPACT_ATOMS: atom_id res chain seq x y z
N ARG A 1 18.78 3.01 -0.25
CA ARG A 1 17.50 3.24 -0.93
C ARG A 1 16.67 4.22 -0.13
N ASN A 2 16.20 5.26 -0.78
CA ASN A 2 15.42 6.30 -0.15
C ASN A 2 13.94 6.15 -0.53
N LEU A 3 13.11 5.75 0.43
CA LEU A 3 11.68 5.54 0.21
C LEU A 3 10.92 6.84 -0.09
N GLN A 4 11.51 7.99 0.19
CA GLN A 4 10.91 9.28 -0.15
C GLN A 4 10.78 9.50 -1.66
N ASP A 5 11.55 8.76 -2.45
CA ASP A 5 11.48 8.84 -3.90
C ASP A 5 10.35 7.99 -4.50
N TYR A 6 9.59 7.31 -3.66
CA TYR A 6 8.55 6.39 -4.10
C TYR A 6 7.17 6.84 -3.65
N VAL A 7 6.19 6.68 -4.56
CA VAL A 7 4.78 6.81 -4.19
C VAL A 7 4.33 5.48 -3.62
N ARG A 8 3.84 5.48 -2.41
CA ARG A 8 3.45 4.28 -1.68
C ARG A 8 1.97 4.03 -1.83
N LEU A 9 1.62 2.85 -2.36
CA LEU A 9 0.24 2.46 -2.64
C LEU A 9 -0.15 1.29 -1.76
N SER A 10 -1.40 1.33 -1.27
CA SER A 10 -1.98 0.25 -0.48
C SER A 10 -2.84 -0.66 -1.37
N PHE A 11 -2.99 -1.91 -0.95
CA PHE A 11 -3.93 -2.85 -1.58
C PHE A 11 -5.34 -2.74 -1.01
N THR A 12 -5.56 -1.91 -0.01
CA THR A 12 -6.85 -1.82 0.69
C THR A 12 -7.28 -0.38 0.85
N THR A 13 -8.60 -0.14 0.83
CA THR A 13 -9.19 1.15 1.17
C THR A 13 -9.34 1.34 2.68
N GLU A 14 -9.09 0.28 3.46
CA GLU A 14 -9.27 0.26 4.91
C GLU A 14 -7.95 0.31 5.66
N HIS A 15 -6.97 1.03 5.14
CA HIS A 15 -5.63 1.09 5.72
C HIS A 15 -5.67 1.70 7.12
N PRO A 16 -5.07 1.04 8.13
CA PRO A 16 -5.10 1.52 9.51
C PRO A 16 -4.51 2.92 9.68
N MET A 17 -3.48 3.28 8.94
CA MET A 17 -2.84 4.59 9.05
C MET A 17 -3.74 5.73 8.60
N MET A 18 -4.68 5.45 7.68
CA MET A 18 -5.69 6.45 7.29
C MET A 18 -6.58 6.80 8.49
N TYR A 19 -7.05 5.78 9.21
CA TYR A 19 -7.90 5.99 10.38
C TYR A 19 -7.17 6.70 11.50
N VAL A 20 -5.91 6.38 11.71
CA VAL A 20 -5.06 7.08 12.69
C VAL A 20 -4.94 8.55 12.31
N ALA A 21 -4.68 8.85 11.05
CA ALA A 21 -4.54 10.23 10.56
C ALA A 21 -5.85 11.02 10.70
N MET A 22 -7.00 10.36 10.50
CA MET A 22 -8.31 10.98 10.70
C MET A 22 -8.55 11.28 12.17
N LYS A 23 -8.23 10.34 13.04
CA LYS A 23 -8.40 10.50 14.49
C LYS A 23 -7.52 11.62 15.05
N ASP A 24 -6.30 11.74 14.51
CA ASP A 24 -5.35 12.79 14.92
C ASP A 24 -5.68 14.16 14.32
N GLY A 25 -6.67 14.24 13.46
CA GLY A 25 -7.04 15.50 12.81
C GLY A 25 -6.14 15.91 11.65
N ARG A 26 -5.21 15.06 11.22
CA ARG A 26 -4.33 15.35 10.07
C ARG A 26 -5.05 15.25 8.74
N ILE A 27 -6.09 14.42 8.68
CA ILE A 27 -6.95 14.27 7.51
C ILE A 27 -8.40 14.40 7.97
N SER A 28 -9.13 15.37 7.41
CA SER A 28 -10.55 15.57 7.75
C SER A 28 -11.49 14.87 6.78
N ASN A 29 -11.16 14.90 5.48
CA ASN A 29 -11.98 14.29 4.43
C ASN A 29 -11.07 13.47 3.51
N PRO A 30 -10.85 12.18 3.81
CA PRO A 30 -9.97 11.38 2.98
C PRO A 30 -10.56 11.18 1.59
N VAL A 31 -9.71 11.32 0.58
CA VAL A 31 -10.04 11.00 -0.80
C VAL A 31 -9.24 9.78 -1.18
N ILE A 32 -9.92 8.75 -1.68
CA ILE A 32 -9.26 7.52 -2.09
C ILE A 32 -9.11 7.52 -3.60
N LEU A 33 -7.87 7.60 -4.06
CA LEU A 33 -7.56 7.46 -5.47
C LEU A 33 -7.38 5.99 -5.80
N ARG A 34 -8.14 5.51 -6.78
CA ARG A 34 -8.03 4.13 -7.26
C ARG A 34 -7.02 4.07 -8.39
N ILE A 35 -6.02 3.22 -8.21
CA ILE A 35 -4.90 3.12 -9.15
C ILE A 35 -5.02 1.84 -9.95
N ASP A 36 -4.82 1.92 -11.26
CA ASP A 36 -4.85 0.75 -12.12
C ASP A 36 -3.78 -0.24 -11.67
N PRO A 37 -4.13 -1.53 -11.47
CA PRO A 37 -3.16 -2.53 -11.01
C PRO A 37 -1.95 -2.70 -11.92
N SER A 38 -2.02 -2.29 -13.18
CA SER A 38 -0.90 -2.40 -14.11
C SER A 38 0.33 -1.60 -13.68
N VAL A 39 0.20 -0.69 -12.69
CA VAL A 39 1.37 0.01 -12.14
C VAL A 39 2.42 -0.94 -11.57
N VAL A 40 2.02 -2.18 -11.21
CA VAL A 40 2.97 -3.18 -10.70
C VAL A 40 4.03 -3.56 -11.75
N TYR A 41 3.77 -3.30 -13.03
CA TYR A 41 4.70 -3.57 -14.12
C TYR A 41 5.58 -2.38 -14.50
N LEU A 42 5.38 -1.23 -13.88
CA LEU A 42 6.20 -0.05 -14.18
C LEU A 42 7.64 -0.29 -13.74
N GLN A 43 8.57 0.26 -14.53
CA GLN A 43 9.99 0.13 -14.24
C GLN A 43 10.31 0.67 -12.84
N HIS A 44 11.17 -0.03 -12.12
CA HIS A 44 11.61 0.32 -10.75
C HIS A 44 10.54 0.22 -9.68
N THR A 45 9.36 -0.33 -10.00
CA THR A 45 8.33 -0.60 -8.99
C THR A 45 8.83 -1.64 -8.00
N MET A 46 8.55 -1.40 -6.73
CA MET A 46 8.92 -2.32 -5.65
C MET A 46 7.69 -2.79 -4.90
N TYR A 47 7.85 -3.91 -4.23
CA TYR A 47 6.78 -4.53 -3.46
C TYR A 47 7.25 -4.75 -2.03
N ALA A 48 6.38 -4.45 -1.06
CA ALA A 48 6.65 -4.72 0.35
C ALA A 48 5.51 -5.58 0.91
N ASP A 49 5.86 -6.62 1.64
CA ASP A 49 4.86 -7.54 2.19
C ASP A 49 4.16 -6.99 3.43
N MET A 50 4.62 -5.86 3.95
CA MET A 50 4.03 -5.12 5.05
C MET A 50 4.42 -3.66 4.93
N ASN A 51 4.08 -2.82 5.90
CA ASN A 51 4.49 -1.41 5.89
C ASN A 51 6.01 -1.31 5.76
N ALA A 52 6.48 -0.70 4.68
CA ALA A 52 7.92 -0.65 4.35
C ALA A 52 8.76 0.12 5.37
N THR A 53 8.13 0.97 6.17
CA THR A 53 8.81 1.76 7.20
C THR A 53 8.58 1.26 8.62
N THR A 54 7.99 0.07 8.78
CA THR A 54 7.77 -0.48 10.12
C THR A 54 9.10 -0.72 10.83
N THR A 55 9.14 -0.39 12.13
CA THR A 55 10.30 -0.64 12.98
C THR A 55 10.13 -1.89 13.84
N LYS A 56 8.92 -2.45 13.86
CA LYS A 56 8.59 -3.60 14.71
C LYS A 56 8.89 -4.94 14.05
N ARG A 57 9.05 -4.95 12.74
CA ARG A 57 9.29 -6.14 11.95
C ARG A 57 10.26 -5.84 10.82
N THR A 58 10.71 -6.87 10.12
CA THR A 58 11.57 -6.73 8.95
C THR A 58 10.75 -7.02 7.70
N PRO A 59 10.27 -5.99 6.99
CA PRO A 59 9.52 -6.22 5.77
C PRO A 59 10.40 -6.79 4.67
N ASN A 60 9.83 -7.66 3.83
CA ASN A 60 10.46 -8.09 2.61
C ASN A 60 10.17 -7.05 1.54
N ILE A 61 11.20 -6.39 1.03
CA ILE A 61 11.08 -5.34 0.01
C ILE A 61 11.94 -5.71 -1.18
N GLY A 62 11.36 -5.70 -2.37
CA GLY A 62 12.11 -6.01 -3.57
C GLY A 62 11.32 -5.75 -4.84
N LYS A 63 11.96 -5.99 -5.99
CA LYS A 63 11.43 -5.71 -7.33
C LYS A 63 11.07 -6.96 -8.11
N SER A 64 11.40 -8.15 -7.62
CA SER A 64 11.23 -9.38 -8.37
C SER A 64 9.82 -9.93 -8.25
N LEU A 65 9.46 -10.83 -9.17
CA LEU A 65 8.20 -11.57 -9.06
C LEU A 65 8.13 -12.36 -7.76
N GLU A 66 9.27 -12.88 -7.29
CA GLU A 66 9.31 -13.61 -6.02
C GLU A 66 8.96 -12.70 -4.84
N ASP A 67 9.40 -11.44 -4.88
CA ASP A 67 9.04 -10.47 -3.85
C ASP A 67 7.55 -10.14 -3.89
N PHE A 68 6.99 -10.02 -5.08
CA PHE A 68 5.56 -9.78 -5.26
C PHE A 68 4.74 -10.95 -4.69
N LYS A 69 5.18 -12.19 -4.92
CA LYS A 69 4.49 -13.38 -4.43
C LYS A 69 4.51 -13.52 -2.91
N LYS A 70 5.39 -12.81 -2.22
CA LYS A 70 5.46 -12.83 -0.75
C LYS A 70 4.36 -12.00 -0.10
N ILE A 71 3.63 -11.21 -0.88
CA ILE A 71 2.49 -10.46 -0.37
C ILE A 71 1.39 -11.44 0.01
N HIS A 72 0.83 -11.29 1.20
CA HIS A 72 -0.26 -12.13 1.71
C HIS A 72 -1.60 -11.65 1.13
N PHE A 73 -1.87 -11.99 -0.13
CA PHE A 73 -3.04 -11.46 -0.85
C PHE A 73 -4.37 -11.80 -0.19
N SER A 74 -4.51 -12.96 0.41
CA SER A 74 -5.74 -13.29 1.14
C SER A 74 -5.94 -12.37 2.34
N THR A 75 -4.85 -11.96 2.97
CA THR A 75 -4.88 -11.05 4.11
C THR A 75 -5.25 -9.64 3.68
N VAL A 76 -4.67 -9.13 2.59
CA VAL A 76 -4.99 -7.77 2.13
C VAL A 76 -6.42 -7.64 1.60
N LYS A 77 -7.07 -8.75 1.29
CA LYS A 77 -8.49 -8.78 0.90
C LYS A 77 -9.43 -8.80 2.08
N ALA A 78 -8.93 -8.91 3.32
CA ALA A 78 -9.76 -8.90 4.50
C ALA A 78 -10.53 -7.59 4.58
N HIS A 79 -11.76 -7.68 5.08
CA HIS A 79 -12.64 -6.53 5.12
C HIS A 79 -12.17 -5.48 6.12
N LYS A 80 -11.64 -5.92 7.25
CA LYS A 80 -11.15 -5.04 8.30
C LYS A 80 -9.88 -5.59 8.92
N HIS A 81 -8.99 -4.68 9.27
CA HIS A 81 -7.74 -5.00 9.96
C HIS A 81 -7.99 -5.79 11.25
N PHE A 82 -9.02 -5.43 12.00
CA PHE A 82 -9.33 -6.08 13.29
C PHE A 82 -9.86 -7.51 13.16
N ASP A 83 -10.34 -7.90 11.99
CA ASP A 83 -10.82 -9.25 11.73
C ASP A 83 -9.66 -10.23 11.53
N LEU A 84 -8.43 -9.73 11.50
CA LEU A 84 -7.25 -10.53 11.27
C LEU A 84 -6.60 -10.98 12.57
N ASP A 85 -5.99 -12.16 12.50
CA ASP A 85 -5.09 -12.65 13.51
C ASP A 85 -3.96 -11.65 13.75
N GLU A 86 -3.49 -11.53 14.97
CA GLU A 86 -2.40 -10.63 15.32
C GLU A 86 -1.16 -10.84 14.46
N ASN A 87 -0.87 -12.11 14.11
CA ASN A 87 0.28 -12.44 13.26
C ASN A 87 0.10 -11.98 11.82
N GLU A 88 -1.13 -11.85 11.33
CA GLU A 88 -1.43 -11.46 9.96
C GLU A 88 -1.63 -9.96 9.79
N ARG A 89 -1.94 -9.24 10.87
CA ARG A 89 -2.19 -7.79 10.79
C ARG A 89 -1.10 -6.98 10.10
N PRO A 90 0.19 -7.24 10.34
CA PRO A 90 1.23 -6.50 9.63
C PRO A 90 1.15 -6.64 8.11
N TYR A 91 0.76 -7.82 7.63
CA TYR A 91 0.68 -8.11 6.20
C TYR A 91 -0.53 -7.46 5.52
N PHE A 92 -1.50 -6.97 6.29
CA PHE A 92 -2.59 -6.17 5.77
C PHE A 92 -2.11 -4.84 5.20
N GLN A 93 -0.94 -4.38 5.64
CA GLN A 93 -0.36 -3.11 5.24
C GLN A 93 0.69 -3.25 4.13
N ALA A 94 0.62 -4.33 3.35
CA ALA A 94 1.48 -4.51 2.18
C ALA A 94 1.36 -3.34 1.21
N GLU A 95 2.43 -3.04 0.49
CA GLU A 95 2.51 -1.87 -0.37
C GLU A 95 3.09 -2.19 -1.74
N VAL A 96 2.64 -1.42 -2.73
CA VAL A 96 3.33 -1.27 -4.02
C VAL A 96 3.95 0.12 -4.01
N MET A 97 5.23 0.22 -4.36
CA MET A 97 5.95 1.48 -4.33
C MET A 97 6.39 1.84 -5.75
N VAL A 98 5.82 2.91 -6.29
CA VAL A 98 6.11 3.37 -7.65
C VAL A 98 7.09 4.54 -7.59
N MET A 99 8.16 4.44 -8.39
CA MET A 99 9.23 5.43 -8.35
C MET A 99 8.77 6.79 -8.85
N THR A 100 9.04 7.83 -8.10
CA THR A 100 8.87 9.24 -8.38
C THR A 100 7.43 9.72 -8.45
N PHE A 101 6.60 9.17 -9.35
CA PHE A 101 5.20 9.61 -9.49
C PHE A 101 4.36 8.55 -10.19
N ILE A 102 3.03 8.71 -10.04
CA ILE A 102 2.06 7.87 -10.76
C ILE A 102 1.54 8.67 -11.95
N PRO A 103 1.77 8.21 -13.19
CA PRO A 103 1.17 8.89 -14.35
C PRO A 103 -0.36 8.94 -14.22
N LYS A 104 -0.91 10.08 -14.60
CA LYS A 104 -2.34 10.38 -14.45
C LYS A 104 -3.26 9.31 -15.07
N LYS A 105 -2.83 8.72 -16.18
CA LYS A 105 -3.60 7.67 -16.87
C LYS A 105 -3.87 6.43 -16.03
N TYR A 106 -3.11 6.22 -14.94
CA TYR A 106 -3.32 5.09 -14.04
C TYR A 106 -4.30 5.38 -12.91
N ILE A 107 -4.81 6.62 -12.80
CA ILE A 107 -5.77 6.99 -11.77
C ILE A 107 -7.18 6.76 -12.34
N ILE A 108 -7.83 5.67 -11.91
CA ILE A 108 -9.07 5.18 -12.51
C ILE A 108 -10.24 6.12 -12.22
N ASN A 109 -10.32 6.67 -11.01
CA ASN A 109 -11.48 7.43 -10.56
C ASN A 109 -11.26 8.94 -10.50
N LEU A 110 -10.31 9.46 -11.27
CA LEU A 110 -9.98 10.89 -11.24
C LEU A 110 -11.18 11.77 -11.60
N ASP A 111 -12.01 11.31 -12.53
CA ASP A 111 -13.17 12.07 -13.02
C ASP A 111 -14.35 12.12 -12.03
N THR A 112 -14.24 11.41 -10.91
CA THR A 112 -15.31 11.40 -9.90
C THR A 112 -15.20 12.55 -8.89
N PHE A 113 -14.17 13.34 -8.99
CA PHE A 113 -13.90 14.44 -8.06
C PHE A 113 -14.20 15.81 -8.64
#